data_d4fbaaa10d2b506dfd14386e6a9fed97
#
_entry.id   d4fbaaa10d2b506dfd14386e6a9fed97
#
_cell.length_a   1.000
_cell.length_b   1.000
_cell.length_c   1.000
_cell.angle_alpha   90.00
_cell.angle_beta   90.00
_cell.angle_gamma   90.00
#
_symmetry.space_group_name_H-M   'P 1'
#
loop_
_entity.id
_entity.type
_entity.pdbx_description
1 polymer ?
#
loop_
_entity_poly.entity_id
_entity_poly.type
_entity_poly.pdbx_seq_one_letter_code
_entity_poly.pdbx_strand_id
1 'polypeptide(L)'
;MKRNQLSRRTFIKGCLAGATVSLGLPTLEAMLDDSGAFADGTSREPFFGLFYWANGTPWHAAHGQEQALAGYPDLWTPASTGAGYAPSELLLPLAPYNVSVVTGLEPHTEILPSPAGQGDGHMRGFMVAMTGDRPEPESFDHSSHTLTALGPSLDQRIAKDPNFYPLPPRFRSLEVGVSTARFHEYGHWNAISYNGPNSQNLPISDPGALYDRLFSAPADAAVIAGRSRLLDAVLADAQSLRNRLGAGDRQRLDAHLEHVSSIQNRLNASAPYCEAPSRPSSDGDLIAKTGVMADLLALAIQCDLTRVFSFMLTSPASTHIFSNLGVPDGMHKICHDGFWQEVRDITEYQMQAFARLLQPFNTPDPSGETLLDRGLIYGTSEYGEGWKHSVKELPVVLAGGANGRIARGVHAREAGGNLAKAQLTALQALGLSYQNFGFNGAQTSSTISGILL
;
A
#
# COMPACT_ATOMS: atom_id res chain seq x y z
N MET A 1 15.06 39.54 -10.06
CA MET A 1 15.61 38.77 -11.20
C MET A 1 14.53 37.76 -11.61
N LYS A 2 14.05 37.80 -12.86
CA LYS A 2 13.12 36.74 -13.33
C LYS A 2 13.89 35.42 -13.35
N ARG A 3 13.54 34.46 -12.51
CA ARG A 3 14.00 33.08 -12.62
C ARG A 3 13.59 32.57 -14.00
N ASN A 4 14.52 31.97 -14.74
CA ASN A 4 14.21 31.25 -15.98
C ASN A 4 13.46 30.00 -15.59
N GLN A 5 12.13 30.01 -15.74
CA GLN A 5 11.28 28.85 -15.49
C GLN A 5 11.44 27.84 -16.64
N LEU A 6 11.66 26.59 -16.31
CA LEU A 6 11.76 25.47 -17.26
C LEU A 6 10.42 24.72 -17.31
N SER A 7 10.00 24.31 -18.50
CA SER A 7 8.79 23.49 -18.62
C SER A 7 9.06 22.02 -18.25
N ARG A 8 8.03 21.30 -17.82
CA ARG A 8 8.08 19.84 -17.48
C ARG A 8 8.62 18.99 -18.64
N ARG A 9 8.54 19.47 -19.90
CA ARG A 9 9.06 18.80 -21.10
C ARG A 9 10.46 19.23 -21.49
N THR A 10 11.21 19.84 -20.58
CA THR A 10 12.58 20.24 -20.85
C THR A 10 13.46 19.01 -20.92
N PHE A 11 14.15 18.85 -22.07
CA PHE A 11 15.06 17.75 -22.33
C PHE A 11 16.45 18.31 -22.58
N ILE A 12 17.48 17.66 -22.04
CA ILE A 12 18.86 17.88 -22.49
C ILE A 12 19.03 17.04 -23.75
N LYS A 13 19.31 17.71 -24.87
CA LYS A 13 19.60 17.06 -26.15
C LYS A 13 21.09 17.04 -26.37
N GLY A 14 21.64 15.85 -26.58
CA GLY A 14 23.04 15.67 -26.99
C GLY A 14 23.10 14.88 -28.30
N CYS A 15 24.05 15.25 -29.19
CA CYS A 15 24.35 14.45 -30.37
C CYS A 15 25.67 13.71 -30.15
N LEU A 16 25.65 12.39 -30.20
CA LEU A 16 26.84 11.56 -30.16
C LEU A 16 26.80 10.63 -31.37
N ALA A 17 27.82 10.72 -32.22
CA ALA A 17 27.99 9.88 -33.40
C ALA A 17 26.79 9.81 -34.38
N GLY A 18 26.06 10.93 -34.55
CA GLY A 18 24.91 11.00 -35.48
C GLY A 18 23.55 10.57 -34.88
N ALA A 19 23.51 10.12 -33.63
CA ALA A 19 22.31 9.84 -32.91
C ALA A 19 21.96 10.99 -31.95
N THR A 20 20.70 11.45 -31.96
CA THR A 20 20.20 12.45 -31.00
C THR A 20 19.73 11.73 -29.76
N VAL A 21 20.36 11.96 -28.62
CA VAL A 21 19.92 11.48 -27.32
C VAL A 21 19.14 12.59 -26.63
N SER A 22 17.89 12.33 -26.24
CA SER A 22 17.09 13.23 -25.41
C SER A 22 16.92 12.63 -24.03
N LEU A 23 17.40 13.34 -23.00
CA LEU A 23 17.22 12.96 -21.60
C LEU A 23 16.14 13.86 -20.99
N GLY A 24 15.07 13.26 -20.46
CA GLY A 24 14.10 13.96 -19.62
C GLY A 24 14.78 14.38 -18.32
N LEU A 25 14.61 15.63 -17.92
CA LEU A 25 15.10 16.10 -16.63
C LEU A 25 14.17 15.63 -15.50
N PRO A 26 14.72 15.29 -14.32
CA PRO A 26 13.90 15.15 -13.13
C PRO A 26 13.22 16.49 -12.81
N THR A 27 12.20 16.48 -11.95
CA THR A 27 11.55 17.71 -11.50
C THR A 27 12.59 18.59 -10.80
N LEU A 28 12.90 19.75 -11.39
CA LEU A 28 13.83 20.74 -10.86
C LEU A 28 13.04 21.90 -10.25
N GLU A 29 13.58 22.54 -9.22
CA GLU A 29 12.97 23.77 -8.65
C GLU A 29 12.65 24.83 -9.72
N ALA A 30 13.44 24.90 -10.79
CA ALA A 30 13.20 25.81 -11.91
C ALA A 30 11.95 25.44 -12.76
N MET A 31 11.32 24.29 -12.50
CA MET A 31 10.07 23.85 -13.12
C MET A 31 8.86 24.12 -12.24
N LEU A 32 9.07 24.64 -11.02
CA LEU A 32 8.02 24.93 -10.03
C LEU A 32 7.86 26.45 -9.93
N ASP A 33 6.66 26.88 -9.64
CA ASP A 33 6.38 28.25 -9.19
C ASP A 33 6.59 28.39 -7.67
N ASP A 34 6.36 29.58 -7.13
CA ASP A 34 6.55 29.88 -5.71
C ASP A 34 5.54 29.15 -4.79
N SER A 35 4.50 28.54 -5.36
CA SER A 35 3.51 27.72 -4.63
C SER A 35 3.80 26.22 -4.66
N GLY A 36 4.92 25.78 -5.25
CA GLY A 36 5.27 24.37 -5.41
C GLY A 36 4.58 23.67 -6.60
N ALA A 37 3.75 24.38 -7.38
CA ALA A 37 3.20 23.87 -8.62
C ALA A 37 4.26 23.90 -9.75
N PHE A 38 3.98 23.21 -10.86
CA PHE A 38 4.81 23.37 -12.04
C PHE A 38 4.68 24.79 -12.59
N ALA A 39 5.70 25.25 -13.30
CA ALA A 39 5.72 26.59 -13.91
C ALA A 39 4.58 26.86 -14.90
N ASP A 40 3.88 25.81 -15.36
CA ASP A 40 2.66 25.87 -16.18
C ASP A 40 1.35 25.89 -15.35
N GLY A 41 1.45 25.97 -14.02
CA GLY A 41 0.31 25.98 -13.10
C GLY A 41 -0.28 24.61 -12.76
N THR A 42 0.32 23.51 -13.23
CA THR A 42 -0.12 22.16 -12.85
C THR A 42 0.46 21.75 -11.51
N SER A 43 -0.34 21.14 -10.62
CA SER A 43 0.16 20.58 -9.37
C SER A 43 1.06 19.37 -9.63
N ARG A 44 1.96 19.08 -8.70
CA ARG A 44 2.76 17.86 -8.74
C ARG A 44 1.85 16.64 -8.73
N GLU A 45 2.26 15.60 -9.47
CA GLU A 45 1.50 14.35 -9.53
C GLU A 45 1.39 13.71 -8.14
N PRO A 46 0.21 13.23 -7.75
CA PRO A 46 0.04 12.56 -6.47
C PRO A 46 0.74 11.21 -6.45
N PHE A 47 1.02 10.69 -5.25
CA PHE A 47 1.42 9.30 -5.04
C PHE A 47 0.47 8.60 -4.06
N PHE A 48 0.49 7.27 -4.08
CA PHE A 48 -0.28 6.42 -3.18
C PHE A 48 0.64 5.42 -2.47
N GLY A 49 0.47 5.31 -1.16
CA GLY A 49 1.06 4.26 -0.33
C GLY A 49 -0.03 3.46 0.39
N LEU A 50 0.14 2.15 0.46
CA LEU A 50 -0.67 1.27 1.29
C LEU A 50 0.22 0.79 2.43
N PHE A 51 -0.15 1.05 3.69
CA PHE A 51 0.52 0.53 4.87
C PHE A 51 -0.37 -0.50 5.57
N TYR A 52 0.17 -1.66 5.82
CA TYR A 52 -0.56 -2.76 6.45
C TYR A 52 0.16 -3.26 7.71
N TRP A 53 -0.61 -3.43 8.78
CA TRP A 53 -0.17 -4.10 10.01
C TRP A 53 -1.17 -5.22 10.36
N ALA A 54 -0.68 -6.30 10.98
CA ALA A 54 -1.52 -7.45 11.28
C ALA A 54 -2.29 -7.31 12.60
N ASN A 55 -3.37 -8.08 12.69
CA ASN A 55 -4.18 -8.36 13.88
C ASN A 55 -4.91 -7.14 14.49
N GLY A 56 -5.15 -6.10 13.71
CA GLY A 56 -6.03 -4.99 14.11
C GLY A 56 -5.50 -4.14 15.27
N THR A 57 -6.39 -3.92 16.23
CA THR A 57 -6.15 -3.16 17.47
C THR A 57 -6.47 -4.04 18.68
N PRO A 58 -6.10 -3.67 19.92
CA PRO A 58 -6.54 -4.38 21.11
C PRO A 58 -8.05 -4.40 21.19
N TRP A 59 -8.60 -5.53 21.64
CA TRP A 59 -10.05 -5.68 21.78
C TRP A 59 -10.62 -4.79 22.88
N HIS A 60 -11.85 -4.35 22.66
CA HIS A 60 -12.66 -3.57 23.59
C HIS A 60 -14.16 -3.78 23.31
N ALA A 61 -15.03 -3.27 24.16
CA ALA A 61 -16.47 -3.53 24.09
C ALA A 61 -17.14 -3.13 22.74
N ALA A 62 -16.62 -2.10 22.06
CA ALA A 62 -17.20 -1.60 20.79
C ALA A 62 -17.00 -2.56 19.60
N HIS A 63 -16.12 -3.56 19.68
CA HIS A 63 -15.97 -4.58 18.66
C HIS A 63 -17.19 -5.53 18.53
N GLY A 64 -18.24 -5.31 19.33
CA GLY A 64 -19.49 -6.08 19.29
C GLY A 64 -19.32 -7.54 19.72
N GLN A 65 -18.31 -7.81 20.51
CA GLN A 65 -18.01 -9.12 21.05
C GLN A 65 -18.73 -9.32 22.39
N GLU A 66 -18.75 -10.57 22.86
CA GLU A 66 -19.42 -11.01 24.07
C GLU A 66 -18.95 -10.26 25.33
N GLN A 67 -19.67 -10.40 26.44
CA GLN A 67 -19.39 -9.80 27.75
C GLN A 67 -17.95 -10.00 28.26
N ALA A 68 -17.26 -11.02 27.77
CA ALA A 68 -15.86 -11.29 28.11
C ALA A 68 -14.89 -10.15 27.76
N LEU A 69 -15.27 -9.24 26.88
CA LEU A 69 -14.47 -8.07 26.50
C LEU A 69 -14.87 -6.80 27.27
N ALA A 70 -15.96 -6.86 28.03
CA ALA A 70 -16.37 -5.76 28.90
C ALA A 70 -15.28 -5.49 29.96
N GLY A 71 -14.79 -4.26 29.99
CA GLY A 71 -13.77 -3.84 30.95
C GLY A 71 -12.40 -3.47 30.36
N TYR A 72 -12.14 -3.83 29.10
CA TYR A 72 -10.96 -3.32 28.40
C TYR A 72 -11.22 -1.96 27.78
N PRO A 73 -10.36 -0.96 28.00
CA PRO A 73 -10.53 0.38 27.44
C PRO A 73 -10.33 0.38 25.93
N ASP A 74 -11.07 1.26 25.25
CA ASP A 74 -10.79 1.61 23.86
C ASP A 74 -9.60 2.58 23.81
N LEU A 75 -8.44 2.10 23.38
CA LEU A 75 -7.22 2.89 23.26
C LEU A 75 -6.97 3.35 21.82
N TRP A 76 -7.84 2.96 20.89
CA TRP A 76 -7.72 3.29 19.46
C TRP A 76 -8.60 4.48 19.06
N THR A 77 -9.87 4.46 19.44
CA THR A 77 -10.84 5.47 18.98
C THR A 77 -10.62 6.81 19.67
N PRO A 78 -10.39 7.92 18.93
CA PRO A 78 -10.34 9.25 19.53
C PRO A 78 -11.65 9.62 20.21
N ALA A 79 -11.58 10.34 21.33
CA ALA A 79 -12.73 10.69 22.16
C ALA A 79 -13.71 11.66 21.49
N SER A 80 -13.26 12.41 20.47
CA SER A 80 -14.09 13.36 19.72
C SER A 80 -13.93 13.18 18.22
N THR A 81 -14.97 13.52 17.47
CA THR A 81 -14.96 13.56 16.00
C THR A 81 -14.70 14.96 15.47
N GLY A 82 -14.35 15.06 14.19
CA GLY A 82 -14.11 16.33 13.50
C GLY A 82 -12.65 16.71 13.41
N ALA A 83 -12.42 17.92 12.92
CA ALA A 83 -11.07 18.46 12.74
C ALA A 83 -10.42 18.82 14.08
N GLY A 84 -9.11 18.60 14.20
CA GLY A 84 -8.36 18.92 15.41
C GLY A 84 -8.64 17.97 16.58
N TYR A 85 -9.07 16.75 16.32
CA TYR A 85 -9.25 15.73 17.34
C TYR A 85 -7.96 15.46 18.14
N ALA A 86 -8.10 15.14 19.42
CA ALA A 86 -6.98 14.68 20.21
C ALA A 86 -6.69 13.19 19.90
N PRO A 87 -5.45 12.81 19.53
CA PRO A 87 -5.11 11.42 19.30
C PRO A 87 -5.37 10.58 20.56
N SER A 88 -5.94 9.38 20.37
CA SER A 88 -6.00 8.35 21.38
C SER A 88 -4.61 7.78 21.67
N GLU A 89 -4.48 6.98 22.74
CA GLU A 89 -3.17 6.48 23.21
C GLU A 89 -2.37 5.82 22.10
N LEU A 90 -2.96 4.90 21.35
CA LEU A 90 -2.29 4.16 20.28
C LEU A 90 -2.01 5.00 19.02
N LEU A 91 -2.66 6.15 18.88
CA LEU A 91 -2.43 7.06 17.76
C LEU A 91 -1.41 8.17 18.07
N LEU A 92 -0.92 8.27 19.32
CA LEU A 92 0.08 9.27 19.72
C LEU A 92 1.33 9.28 18.83
N PRO A 93 1.90 8.13 18.41
CA PRO A 93 3.06 8.14 17.50
C PRO A 93 2.79 8.84 16.17
N LEU A 94 1.54 8.88 15.71
CA LEU A 94 1.13 9.48 14.44
C LEU A 94 0.76 10.98 14.56
N ALA A 95 0.66 11.53 15.78
CA ALA A 95 0.28 12.92 16.02
C ALA A 95 1.11 13.96 15.22
N PRO A 96 2.45 13.82 15.07
CA PRO A 96 3.26 14.79 14.32
C PRO A 96 2.90 14.89 12.83
N TYR A 97 2.20 13.89 12.29
CA TYR A 97 1.90 13.80 10.85
C TYR A 97 0.50 14.31 10.50
N ASN A 98 -0.27 14.78 11.49
CA ASN A 98 -1.62 15.31 11.30
C ASN A 98 -2.50 14.36 10.46
N VAL A 99 -2.52 13.08 10.83
CA VAL A 99 -3.26 12.04 10.11
C VAL A 99 -4.77 12.18 10.34
N SER A 100 -5.58 11.77 9.38
CA SER A 100 -7.01 11.59 9.58
C SER A 100 -7.30 10.12 9.90
N VAL A 101 -8.27 9.88 10.78
CA VAL A 101 -8.63 8.55 11.27
C VAL A 101 -10.11 8.31 10.99
N VAL A 102 -10.41 7.13 10.48
CA VAL A 102 -11.80 6.70 10.29
C VAL A 102 -12.05 5.47 11.15
N THR A 103 -13.09 5.54 11.97
CA THR A 103 -13.52 4.45 12.86
C THR A 103 -14.96 4.03 12.57
N GLY A 104 -15.34 2.84 13.00
CA GLY A 104 -16.70 2.34 12.81
C GLY A 104 -16.93 1.62 11.49
N LEU A 105 -15.87 1.40 10.69
CA LEU A 105 -15.99 0.71 9.41
C LEU A 105 -16.03 -0.81 9.59
N GLU A 106 -16.79 -1.46 8.71
CA GLU A 106 -16.85 -2.92 8.61
C GLU A 106 -17.01 -3.36 7.16
N PRO A 107 -16.59 -4.58 6.77
CA PRO A 107 -16.76 -5.09 5.42
C PRO A 107 -18.23 -5.49 5.20
N HIS A 108 -18.97 -4.76 4.38
CA HIS A 108 -20.37 -5.06 4.10
C HIS A 108 -20.58 -6.39 3.35
N THR A 109 -19.54 -7.01 2.82
CA THR A 109 -19.57 -8.40 2.33
C THR A 109 -19.93 -9.40 3.43
N GLU A 110 -19.68 -9.08 4.71
CA GLU A 110 -19.96 -9.95 5.86
C GLU A 110 -21.40 -9.86 6.37
N ILE A 111 -22.15 -8.82 5.99
CA ILE A 111 -23.54 -8.61 6.42
C ILE A 111 -24.59 -9.11 5.43
N LEU A 112 -24.17 -9.76 4.36
CA LEU A 112 -25.08 -10.37 3.40
C LEU A 112 -25.84 -11.54 4.01
N PRO A 113 -27.06 -11.84 3.52
CA PRO A 113 -27.87 -12.96 4.04
C PRO A 113 -27.16 -14.32 4.03
N SER A 114 -26.22 -14.47 3.12
CA SER A 114 -25.29 -15.61 3.06
C SER A 114 -23.89 -15.02 2.90
N PRO A 115 -23.19 -14.71 3.99
CA PRO A 115 -21.80 -14.29 3.87
C PRO A 115 -21.06 -15.38 3.12
N ALA A 116 -20.30 -15.00 2.12
CA ALA A 116 -19.48 -15.95 1.38
C ALA A 116 -18.63 -16.70 2.39
N GLY A 117 -18.77 -17.98 2.45
CA GLY A 117 -17.95 -18.84 3.27
C GLY A 117 -16.51 -18.75 2.82
N GLN A 118 -15.64 -18.34 3.71
CA GLN A 118 -14.39 -17.74 3.30
C GLN A 118 -13.20 -18.29 4.07
N GLY A 119 -13.30 -19.44 4.63
CA GLY A 119 -12.28 -19.97 5.51
C GLY A 119 -12.21 -19.19 6.82
N ASP A 120 -11.03 -18.86 7.31
CA ASP A 120 -10.92 -18.13 8.57
C ASP A 120 -11.14 -16.61 8.40
N GLY A 121 -11.38 -15.94 9.54
CA GLY A 121 -11.67 -14.53 9.58
C GLY A 121 -10.52 -13.65 9.09
N HIS A 122 -9.24 -14.08 9.22
CA HIS A 122 -8.11 -13.31 8.71
C HIS A 122 -8.24 -13.04 7.21
N MET A 123 -8.53 -14.08 6.43
CA MET A 123 -8.67 -13.92 4.98
C MET A 123 -9.90 -13.09 4.61
N ARG A 124 -11.00 -13.20 5.35
CA ARG A 124 -12.21 -12.42 5.09
C ARG A 124 -11.97 -10.92 5.25
N GLY A 125 -11.49 -10.51 6.42
CA GLY A 125 -11.18 -9.10 6.69
C GLY A 125 -10.06 -8.58 5.79
N PHE A 126 -8.99 -9.34 5.65
CA PHE A 126 -7.85 -8.99 4.83
C PHE A 126 -8.23 -8.73 3.36
N MET A 127 -8.93 -9.66 2.72
CA MET A 127 -9.27 -9.49 1.30
C MET A 127 -10.15 -8.27 1.05
N VAL A 128 -11.14 -8.02 1.90
CA VAL A 128 -11.97 -6.81 1.77
C VAL A 128 -11.14 -5.54 2.01
N ALA A 129 -10.26 -5.54 3.01
CA ALA A 129 -9.39 -4.40 3.29
C ALA A 129 -8.46 -4.06 2.12
N MET A 130 -7.96 -5.07 1.41
CA MET A 130 -7.04 -4.88 0.28
C MET A 130 -7.78 -4.62 -1.05
N THR A 131 -8.90 -5.29 -1.31
CA THR A 131 -9.51 -5.34 -2.66
C THR A 131 -10.89 -4.71 -2.76
N GLY A 132 -11.59 -4.49 -1.64
CA GLY A 132 -13.00 -4.13 -1.60
C GLY A 132 -13.94 -5.29 -1.92
N ASP A 133 -13.43 -6.52 -1.89
CA ASP A 133 -14.15 -7.73 -2.26
C ASP A 133 -13.82 -8.89 -1.31
N ARG A 134 -14.67 -9.89 -1.29
CA ARG A 134 -14.48 -11.13 -0.53
C ARG A 134 -13.43 -12.03 -1.18
N PRO A 135 -12.87 -13.00 -0.44
CA PRO A 135 -11.97 -13.99 -1.04
C PRO A 135 -12.73 -15.00 -1.91
N GLU A 136 -12.01 -15.65 -2.83
CA GLU A 136 -12.45 -16.79 -3.61
C GLU A 136 -11.70 -18.06 -3.16
N PRO A 137 -12.30 -19.25 -3.14
CA PRO A 137 -13.69 -19.57 -3.45
C PRO A 137 -14.66 -19.21 -2.31
N GLU A 138 -15.93 -19.06 -2.66
CA GLU A 138 -17.02 -18.75 -1.76
C GLU A 138 -17.51 -20.00 -1.01
N SER A 139 -16.78 -20.50 -0.05
CA SER A 139 -17.19 -21.68 0.72
C SER A 139 -16.48 -21.75 2.06
N PHE A 140 -17.22 -22.09 3.13
CA PHE A 140 -16.63 -22.37 4.44
C PHE A 140 -15.77 -23.64 4.47
N ASP A 141 -15.96 -24.55 3.51
CA ASP A 141 -15.27 -25.83 3.47
C ASP A 141 -13.85 -25.72 2.90
N HIS A 142 -13.48 -24.55 2.37
CA HIS A 142 -12.15 -24.31 1.86
C HIS A 142 -11.17 -23.91 2.95
N SER A 143 -9.99 -24.49 2.91
CA SER A 143 -8.86 -24.04 3.73
C SER A 143 -8.47 -22.62 3.34
N SER A 144 -8.15 -21.76 4.34
CA SER A 144 -7.60 -20.42 4.12
C SER A 144 -6.37 -20.40 3.23
N HIS A 145 -5.62 -21.50 3.17
CA HIS A 145 -4.44 -21.66 2.31
C HIS A 145 -4.76 -21.71 0.81
N THR A 146 -6.02 -21.95 0.43
CA THR A 146 -6.45 -22.01 -0.98
C THR A 146 -7.22 -20.78 -1.44
N LEU A 147 -7.51 -19.86 -0.53
CA LEU A 147 -8.23 -18.64 -0.84
C LEU A 147 -7.35 -17.64 -1.62
N THR A 148 -7.96 -16.87 -2.48
CA THR A 148 -7.29 -15.82 -3.25
C THR A 148 -8.20 -14.61 -3.43
N ALA A 149 -7.65 -13.51 -3.91
CA ALA A 149 -8.41 -12.32 -4.25
C ALA A 149 -9.25 -12.54 -5.51
N LEU A 150 -10.49 -12.02 -5.54
CA LEU A 150 -11.33 -11.98 -6.74
C LEU A 150 -10.89 -10.93 -7.75
N GLY A 151 -10.24 -9.87 -7.29
CA GLY A 151 -9.79 -8.77 -8.13
C GLY A 151 -8.49 -8.15 -7.63
N PRO A 152 -7.98 -7.14 -8.33
CA PRO A 152 -6.77 -6.43 -7.92
C PRO A 152 -6.98 -5.66 -6.61
N SER A 153 -5.93 -5.58 -5.80
CA SER A 153 -5.87 -4.76 -4.60
C SER A 153 -5.88 -3.26 -4.94
N LEU A 154 -6.17 -2.43 -3.94
CA LEU A 154 -6.31 -0.98 -4.11
C LEU A 154 -5.07 -0.34 -4.73
N ASP A 155 -3.86 -0.71 -4.28
CA ASP A 155 -2.60 -0.26 -4.86
C ASP A 155 -2.46 -0.64 -6.33
N GLN A 156 -2.84 -1.86 -6.71
CA GLN A 156 -2.77 -2.32 -8.10
C GLN A 156 -3.84 -1.71 -9.00
N ARG A 157 -5.03 -1.41 -8.45
CA ARG A 157 -6.05 -0.64 -9.19
C ARG A 157 -5.55 0.75 -9.54
N ILE A 158 -4.90 1.43 -8.60
CA ILE A 158 -4.30 2.75 -8.80
C ILE A 158 -3.11 2.65 -9.77
N ALA A 159 -2.21 1.69 -9.55
CA ALA A 159 -1.00 1.52 -10.38
C ALA A 159 -1.30 1.18 -11.86
N LYS A 160 -2.45 0.57 -12.13
CA LYS A 160 -2.88 0.19 -13.48
C LYS A 160 -3.82 1.21 -14.13
N ASP A 161 -4.31 2.19 -13.38
CA ASP A 161 -5.22 3.21 -13.92
C ASP A 161 -4.47 4.13 -14.90
N PRO A 162 -4.92 4.25 -16.15
CA PRO A 162 -4.25 5.08 -17.17
C PRO A 162 -4.31 6.58 -16.86
N ASN A 163 -5.28 7.02 -16.04
CA ASN A 163 -5.35 8.42 -15.62
C ASN A 163 -4.32 8.71 -14.51
N PHE A 164 -3.98 7.72 -13.69
CA PHE A 164 -2.92 7.86 -12.70
C PHE A 164 -1.52 7.81 -13.32
N TYR A 165 -1.32 6.94 -14.30
CA TYR A 165 -0.09 6.81 -15.06
C TYR A 165 -0.33 7.01 -16.56
N PRO A 166 -0.45 8.27 -17.04
CA PRO A 166 -0.55 8.54 -18.48
C PRO A 166 0.64 8.00 -19.28
N LEU A 167 1.82 7.99 -18.64
CA LEU A 167 3.03 7.34 -19.15
C LEU A 167 3.51 6.30 -18.14
N PRO A 168 3.93 5.11 -18.60
CA PRO A 168 4.40 4.08 -17.69
C PRO A 168 5.71 4.51 -17.01
N PRO A 169 5.76 4.49 -15.65
CA PRO A 169 7.00 4.74 -14.91
C PRO A 169 7.92 3.51 -15.00
N ARG A 170 9.15 3.64 -14.48
CA ARG A 170 10.08 2.49 -14.37
C ARG A 170 9.45 1.33 -13.56
N PHE A 171 8.76 1.66 -12.47
CA PHE A 171 8.00 0.72 -11.66
C PHE A 171 6.58 1.26 -11.49
N ARG A 172 5.57 0.48 -11.91
CA ARG A 172 4.17 0.89 -11.68
C ARG A 172 3.83 0.90 -10.20
N SER A 173 4.42 -0.05 -9.46
CA SER A 173 4.34 -0.15 -8.00
C SER A 173 5.59 -0.79 -7.43
N LEU A 174 5.82 -0.56 -6.14
CA LEU A 174 6.85 -1.22 -5.34
C LEU A 174 6.18 -1.91 -4.17
N GLU A 175 6.32 -3.22 -4.10
CA GLU A 175 5.81 -4.02 -3.00
C GLU A 175 6.97 -4.29 -2.04
N VAL A 176 6.84 -3.82 -0.80
CA VAL A 176 7.89 -3.96 0.22
C VAL A 176 7.33 -4.45 1.55
N GLY A 177 8.18 -5.02 2.36
CA GLY A 177 7.85 -5.46 3.70
C GLY A 177 9.10 -5.46 4.58
N VAL A 178 8.96 -5.79 5.85
CA VAL A 178 10.10 -5.85 6.79
C VAL A 178 10.09 -7.09 7.67
N SER A 179 8.99 -7.81 7.75
CA SER A 179 8.92 -9.10 8.44
C SER A 179 9.33 -10.24 7.53
N THR A 180 9.73 -11.35 8.14
CA THR A 180 9.97 -12.60 7.42
C THR A 180 8.67 -13.19 6.88
N ALA A 181 8.74 -13.82 5.69
CA ALA A 181 7.63 -14.59 5.14
C ALA A 181 7.27 -15.76 6.05
N ARG A 182 5.99 -16.16 6.05
CA ARG A 182 5.55 -17.38 6.70
C ARG A 182 6.02 -18.58 5.89
N PHE A 183 6.81 -19.45 6.53
CA PHE A 183 7.28 -20.68 5.90
C PHE A 183 6.12 -21.63 5.63
N HIS A 184 6.18 -22.34 4.52
CA HIS A 184 5.21 -23.36 4.08
C HIS A 184 3.78 -22.86 3.86
N GLU A 185 3.57 -21.52 3.77
CA GLU A 185 2.28 -20.94 3.48
C GLU A 185 2.19 -20.46 2.03
N TYR A 186 0.98 -20.43 1.48
CA TYR A 186 0.76 -19.86 0.15
C TYR A 186 1.06 -18.36 0.13
N GLY A 187 1.34 -17.84 -1.05
CA GLY A 187 1.71 -16.45 -1.25
C GLY A 187 0.70 -15.43 -0.71
N HIS A 188 -0.59 -15.78 -0.61
CA HIS A 188 -1.62 -14.89 -0.07
C HIS A 188 -1.43 -14.58 1.43
N TRP A 189 -0.74 -15.43 2.20
CA TRP A 189 -0.33 -15.12 3.57
C TRP A 189 0.91 -14.23 3.66
N ASN A 190 1.58 -14.00 2.55
CA ASN A 190 2.84 -13.28 2.49
C ASN A 190 2.79 -12.06 1.57
N ALA A 191 1.61 -11.63 1.14
CA ALA A 191 1.42 -10.50 0.25
C ALA A 191 0.15 -9.73 0.59
N ILE A 192 0.21 -8.42 0.45
CA ILE A 192 -0.94 -7.51 0.58
C ILE A 192 -1.35 -6.89 -0.76
N SER A 193 -0.59 -7.14 -1.81
CA SER A 193 -0.78 -6.62 -3.15
C SER A 193 -1.13 -7.73 -4.12
N TYR A 194 -2.20 -7.53 -4.91
CA TYR A 194 -2.74 -8.52 -5.84
C TYR A 194 -3.04 -7.88 -7.19
N ASN A 195 -2.60 -8.54 -8.26
CA ASN A 195 -3.01 -8.16 -9.63
C ASN A 195 -4.39 -8.68 -9.98
N GLY A 196 -4.87 -9.67 -9.28
CA GLY A 196 -6.13 -10.39 -9.47
C GLY A 196 -6.04 -11.81 -8.90
N PRO A 197 -6.97 -12.70 -9.25
CA PRO A 197 -6.99 -14.07 -8.74
C PRO A 197 -5.68 -14.81 -8.97
N ASN A 198 -5.16 -15.46 -7.93
CA ASN A 198 -3.90 -16.21 -7.93
C ASN A 198 -2.66 -15.43 -8.43
N SER A 199 -2.70 -14.11 -8.34
CA SER A 199 -1.64 -13.21 -8.82
C SER A 199 -1.25 -12.20 -7.75
N GLN A 200 -0.61 -12.70 -6.70
CA GLN A 200 -0.05 -11.88 -5.62
C GLN A 200 1.32 -11.34 -6.00
N ASN A 201 1.60 -10.13 -5.54
CA ASN A 201 2.90 -9.49 -5.61
C ASN A 201 3.60 -9.67 -4.26
N LEU A 202 4.63 -10.50 -4.22
CA LEU A 202 5.39 -10.73 -2.99
C LEU A 202 6.26 -9.50 -2.65
N PRO A 203 6.30 -9.07 -1.38
CA PRO A 203 7.09 -7.92 -0.99
C PRO A 203 8.58 -8.22 -0.98
N ILE A 204 9.38 -7.22 -1.34
CA ILE A 204 10.81 -7.20 -1.07
C ILE A 204 10.99 -6.86 0.40
N SER A 205 11.60 -7.77 1.17
CA SER A 205 11.80 -7.60 2.62
C SER A 205 13.22 -7.24 3.02
N ASP A 206 14.15 -7.22 2.08
CA ASP A 206 15.55 -6.84 2.29
C ASP A 206 15.83 -5.44 1.71
N PRO A 207 16.28 -4.47 2.54
CA PRO A 207 16.59 -3.12 2.07
C PRO A 207 17.66 -3.08 0.98
N GLY A 208 18.67 -3.97 1.06
CA GLY A 208 19.71 -4.06 0.03
C GLY A 208 19.15 -4.54 -1.31
N ALA A 209 18.21 -5.50 -1.29
CA ALA A 209 17.53 -5.97 -2.51
C ALA A 209 16.63 -4.88 -3.11
N LEU A 210 15.95 -4.08 -2.28
CA LEU A 210 15.19 -2.92 -2.76
C LEU A 210 16.12 -1.88 -3.39
N TYR A 211 17.23 -1.55 -2.72
CA TYR A 211 18.24 -0.66 -3.25
C TYR A 211 18.77 -1.14 -4.62
N ASP A 212 19.16 -2.41 -4.71
CA ASP A 212 19.66 -3.01 -5.94
C ASP A 212 18.60 -2.95 -7.06
N ARG A 213 17.31 -3.18 -6.72
CA ARG A 213 16.21 -3.04 -7.69
C ARG A 213 16.04 -1.61 -8.19
N LEU A 214 16.19 -0.60 -7.33
CA LEU A 214 16.01 0.81 -7.67
C LEU A 214 17.17 1.39 -8.46
N PHE A 215 18.41 1.07 -8.07
CA PHE A 215 19.61 1.78 -8.51
C PHE A 215 20.61 0.94 -9.31
N SER A 216 20.35 -0.36 -9.53
CA SER A 216 21.18 -1.12 -10.46
C SER A 216 21.24 -0.43 -11.80
N ALA A 217 22.46 -0.23 -12.31
CA ALA A 217 22.66 0.35 -13.62
C ALA A 217 21.83 -0.40 -14.68
N PRO A 218 21.27 0.29 -15.66
CA PRO A 218 20.67 -0.38 -16.80
C PRO A 218 21.70 -1.36 -17.39
N ALA A 219 21.30 -2.61 -17.58
CA ALA A 219 22.16 -3.57 -18.26
C ALA A 219 22.55 -3.00 -19.64
N ASP A 220 23.77 -3.34 -20.13
CA ASP A 220 24.23 -2.99 -21.47
C ASP A 220 23.08 -3.18 -22.49
N ALA A 221 22.95 -2.24 -23.43
CA ALA A 221 21.89 -2.25 -24.44
C ALA A 221 21.80 -3.59 -25.20
N ALA A 222 22.94 -4.27 -25.43
CA ALA A 222 22.99 -5.60 -26.02
C ALA A 222 22.36 -6.68 -25.10
N VAL A 223 22.58 -6.56 -23.78
CA VAL A 223 22.00 -7.45 -22.77
C VAL A 223 20.50 -7.18 -22.64
N ILE A 224 20.08 -5.91 -22.68
CA ILE A 224 18.64 -5.53 -22.66
C ILE A 224 17.95 -6.11 -23.89
N ALA A 225 18.51 -5.91 -25.09
CA ALA A 225 17.96 -6.45 -26.33
C ALA A 225 17.94 -7.99 -26.37
N GLY A 226 18.93 -8.64 -25.76
CA GLY A 226 18.97 -10.10 -25.59
C GLY A 226 17.86 -10.60 -24.65
N ARG A 227 17.68 -9.95 -23.51
CA ARG A 227 16.63 -10.27 -22.54
C ARG A 227 15.22 -10.02 -23.12
N SER A 228 15.01 -8.92 -23.84
CA SER A 228 13.75 -8.62 -24.50
C SER A 228 13.37 -9.72 -25.50
N ARG A 229 14.30 -10.15 -26.36
CA ARG A 229 14.06 -11.27 -27.30
C ARG A 229 13.76 -12.59 -26.61
N LEU A 230 14.42 -12.88 -25.47
CA LEU A 230 14.11 -14.07 -24.68
C LEU A 230 12.69 -14.01 -24.10
N LEU A 231 12.29 -12.86 -23.58
CA LEU A 231 10.95 -12.65 -23.03
C LEU A 231 9.88 -12.76 -24.14
N ASP A 232 10.12 -12.21 -25.33
CA ASP A 232 9.23 -12.36 -26.50
C ASP A 232 9.06 -13.84 -26.87
N ALA A 233 10.11 -14.64 -26.84
CA ALA A 233 10.03 -16.07 -27.10
C ALA A 233 9.23 -16.81 -26.03
N VAL A 234 9.45 -16.47 -24.74
CA VAL A 234 8.67 -17.02 -23.62
C VAL A 234 7.19 -16.68 -23.73
N LEU A 235 6.84 -15.45 -24.10
CA LEU A 235 5.47 -15.02 -24.31
C LEU A 235 4.80 -15.78 -25.47
N ALA A 236 5.53 -16.03 -26.56
CA ALA A 236 5.02 -16.81 -27.70
C ALA A 236 4.75 -18.27 -27.34
N ASP A 237 5.67 -18.92 -26.62
CA ASP A 237 5.51 -20.30 -26.14
C ASP A 237 4.35 -20.40 -25.14
N ALA A 238 4.24 -19.45 -24.25
CA ALA A 238 3.17 -19.40 -23.24
C ALA A 238 1.79 -19.23 -23.91
N GLN A 239 1.68 -18.43 -24.97
CA GLN A 239 0.44 -18.33 -25.74
C GLN A 239 0.02 -19.66 -26.36
N SER A 240 0.97 -20.44 -26.84
CA SER A 240 0.72 -21.81 -27.34
C SER A 240 0.26 -22.74 -26.19
N LEU A 241 0.87 -22.66 -25.04
CA LEU A 241 0.48 -23.43 -23.85
C LEU A 241 -0.93 -23.06 -23.38
N ARG A 242 -1.26 -21.76 -23.33
CA ARG A 242 -2.55 -21.20 -22.91
C ARG A 242 -3.73 -21.88 -23.63
N ASN A 243 -3.58 -22.15 -24.92
CA ASN A 243 -4.64 -22.76 -25.73
C ASN A 243 -4.93 -24.22 -25.36
N ARG A 244 -4.07 -24.86 -24.58
CA ARG A 244 -4.17 -26.27 -24.15
C ARG A 244 -4.60 -26.43 -22.69
N LEU A 245 -4.71 -25.34 -21.94
CA LEU A 245 -5.01 -25.34 -20.50
C LEU A 245 -6.50 -25.19 -20.21
N GLY A 246 -6.93 -25.66 -19.05
CA GLY A 246 -8.24 -25.41 -18.46
C GLY A 246 -8.39 -23.96 -17.98
N ALA A 247 -9.58 -23.53 -17.59
CA ALA A 247 -9.87 -22.13 -17.23
C ALA A 247 -9.01 -21.62 -16.06
N GLY A 248 -8.88 -22.37 -14.98
CA GLY A 248 -8.09 -21.98 -13.80
C GLY A 248 -6.59 -21.86 -14.10
N ASP A 249 -6.04 -22.79 -14.88
CA ASP A 249 -4.62 -22.74 -15.25
C ASP A 249 -4.33 -21.64 -16.27
N ARG A 250 -5.29 -21.34 -17.15
CA ARG A 250 -5.19 -20.16 -18.03
C ARG A 250 -5.05 -18.87 -17.22
N GLN A 251 -5.87 -18.71 -16.20
CA GLN A 251 -5.84 -17.53 -15.31
C GLN A 251 -4.46 -17.37 -14.62
N ARG A 252 -3.90 -18.48 -14.12
CA ARG A 252 -2.55 -18.48 -13.51
C ARG A 252 -1.47 -18.14 -14.54
N LEU A 253 -1.57 -18.69 -15.74
CA LEU A 253 -0.63 -18.39 -16.81
C LEU A 253 -0.74 -16.95 -17.25
N ASP A 254 -1.96 -16.40 -17.43
CA ASP A 254 -2.18 -15.00 -17.82
C ASP A 254 -1.59 -14.05 -16.78
N ALA A 255 -1.78 -14.32 -15.49
CA ALA A 255 -1.16 -13.57 -14.41
C ALA A 255 0.39 -13.61 -14.46
N HIS A 256 0.96 -14.80 -14.72
CA HIS A 256 2.41 -14.94 -14.89
C HIS A 256 2.93 -14.15 -16.10
N LEU A 257 2.20 -14.18 -17.22
CA LEU A 257 2.57 -13.43 -18.43
C LEU A 257 2.48 -11.91 -18.22
N GLU A 258 1.55 -11.44 -17.41
CA GLU A 258 1.49 -10.03 -17.04
C GLU A 258 2.75 -9.61 -16.25
N HIS A 259 3.24 -10.45 -15.33
CA HIS A 259 4.51 -10.21 -14.65
C HIS A 259 5.69 -10.17 -15.62
N VAL A 260 5.75 -11.10 -16.58
CA VAL A 260 6.81 -11.12 -17.61
C VAL A 260 6.76 -9.87 -18.48
N SER A 261 5.57 -9.45 -18.91
CA SER A 261 5.35 -8.21 -19.68
C SER A 261 5.76 -6.96 -18.87
N SER A 262 5.47 -6.93 -17.57
CA SER A 262 5.91 -5.86 -16.67
C SER A 262 7.45 -5.79 -16.57
N ILE A 263 8.15 -6.94 -16.57
CA ILE A 263 9.62 -6.98 -16.61
C ILE A 263 10.14 -6.39 -17.93
N GLN A 264 9.52 -6.73 -19.06
CA GLN A 264 9.90 -6.20 -20.37
C GLN A 264 9.73 -4.68 -20.45
N ASN A 265 8.61 -4.16 -19.96
CA ASN A 265 8.35 -2.72 -19.91
C ASN A 265 9.39 -1.99 -19.04
N ARG A 266 9.81 -2.59 -17.92
CA ARG A 266 10.89 -2.02 -17.07
C ARG A 266 12.25 -2.00 -17.74
N LEU A 267 12.56 -3.00 -18.57
CA LEU A 267 13.81 -3.03 -19.35
C LEU A 267 13.84 -1.92 -20.40
N ASN A 268 12.68 -1.54 -20.93
CA ASN A 268 12.54 -0.54 -21.99
C ASN A 268 12.35 0.90 -21.47
N ALA A 269 11.97 1.07 -20.18
CA ALA A 269 11.76 2.38 -19.61
C ALA A 269 13.11 3.08 -19.33
N SER A 270 13.28 4.28 -19.88
CA SER A 270 14.42 5.14 -19.54
C SER A 270 14.31 5.56 -18.08
N ALA A 271 15.29 5.18 -17.26
CA ALA A 271 15.31 5.62 -15.86
C ALA A 271 15.61 7.12 -15.79
N PRO A 272 14.84 7.92 -14.99
CA PRO A 272 15.28 9.25 -14.62
C PRO A 272 16.62 9.14 -13.88
N TYR A 273 17.54 10.08 -14.15
CA TYR A 273 18.81 10.12 -13.43
C TYR A 273 18.55 10.57 -11.99
N CYS A 274 18.79 9.68 -11.05
CA CYS A 274 18.71 9.95 -9.63
C CYS A 274 20.01 9.48 -9.01
N GLU A 275 20.64 10.33 -8.21
CA GLU A 275 21.87 9.96 -7.52
C GLU A 275 21.56 8.86 -6.50
N ALA A 276 22.20 7.71 -6.67
CA ALA A 276 22.00 6.59 -5.77
C ALA A 276 22.70 6.88 -4.43
N PRO A 277 22.00 6.74 -3.28
CA PRO A 277 22.67 6.84 -1.99
C PRO A 277 23.63 5.65 -1.78
N SER A 278 24.35 5.63 -0.68
CA SER A 278 25.10 4.42 -0.29
C SER A 278 24.14 3.26 -0.04
N ARG A 279 24.57 2.05 -0.44
CA ARG A 279 23.78 0.82 -0.23
C ARG A 279 23.56 0.61 1.27
N PRO A 280 22.32 0.52 1.75
CA PRO A 280 22.03 0.40 3.18
C PRO A 280 22.33 -1.00 3.71
N SER A 281 22.50 -1.09 5.05
CA SER A 281 22.45 -2.36 5.79
C SER A 281 21.02 -2.85 5.94
N SER A 282 20.87 -4.17 6.09
CA SER A 282 19.61 -4.87 6.36
C SER A 282 19.43 -5.18 7.86
N ASP A 283 20.30 -4.66 8.73
CA ASP A 283 20.30 -4.95 10.15
C ASP A 283 19.22 -4.15 10.91
N GLY A 284 18.85 -4.65 12.08
CA GLY A 284 17.93 -3.99 13.00
C GLY A 284 16.56 -4.67 13.13
N ASP A 285 15.76 -4.12 14.03
CA ASP A 285 14.38 -4.52 14.27
C ASP A 285 13.43 -4.02 13.16
N LEU A 286 12.13 -4.29 13.31
CA LEU A 286 11.15 -3.88 12.29
C LEU A 286 11.09 -2.35 12.12
N ILE A 287 11.25 -1.56 13.18
CA ILE A 287 11.24 -0.09 13.09
C ILE A 287 12.47 0.42 12.34
N ALA A 288 13.66 -0.11 12.66
CA ALA A 288 14.89 0.26 11.97
C ALA A 288 14.81 -0.07 10.48
N LYS A 289 14.39 -1.29 10.14
CA LYS A 289 14.18 -1.71 8.74
C LYS A 289 13.12 -0.89 8.02
N THR A 290 12.00 -0.57 8.71
CA THR A 290 10.96 0.31 8.18
C THR A 290 11.56 1.66 7.80
N GLY A 291 12.44 2.20 8.62
CA GLY A 291 13.11 3.46 8.33
C GLY A 291 13.93 3.43 7.05
N VAL A 292 14.76 2.42 6.90
CA VAL A 292 15.60 2.28 5.69
C VAL A 292 14.74 2.09 4.43
N MET A 293 13.71 1.24 4.52
CA MET A 293 12.76 1.05 3.41
C MET A 293 12.01 2.34 3.05
N ALA A 294 11.59 3.10 4.09
CA ALA A 294 10.89 4.37 3.91
C ALA A 294 11.76 5.42 3.20
N ASP A 295 13.02 5.52 3.57
CA ASP A 295 13.98 6.42 2.93
C ASP A 295 14.16 6.09 1.43
N LEU A 296 14.27 4.79 1.10
CA LEU A 296 14.35 4.32 -0.29
C LEU A 296 13.05 4.57 -1.08
N LEU A 297 11.88 4.36 -0.45
CA LEU A 297 10.58 4.62 -1.08
C LEU A 297 10.37 6.12 -1.32
N ALA A 298 10.68 6.98 -0.34
CA ALA A 298 10.60 8.43 -0.50
C ALA A 298 11.49 8.91 -1.65
N LEU A 299 12.73 8.40 -1.72
CA LEU A 299 13.64 8.69 -2.82
C LEU A 299 13.09 8.19 -4.17
N ALA A 300 12.52 6.99 -4.22
CA ALA A 300 11.91 6.46 -5.44
C ALA A 300 10.74 7.33 -5.94
N ILE A 301 9.93 7.89 -5.02
CA ILE A 301 8.85 8.84 -5.34
C ILE A 301 9.43 10.19 -5.81
N GLN A 302 10.44 10.70 -5.13
CA GLN A 302 11.11 11.96 -5.51
C GLN A 302 11.75 11.87 -6.90
N CYS A 303 12.30 10.70 -7.22
CA CYS A 303 12.92 10.40 -8.51
C CYS A 303 11.94 9.99 -9.62
N ASP A 304 10.63 10.00 -9.33
CA ASP A 304 9.56 9.55 -10.25
C ASP A 304 9.80 8.13 -10.81
N LEU A 305 10.48 7.28 -10.03
CA LEU A 305 10.67 5.87 -10.38
C LEU A 305 9.36 5.09 -10.22
N THR A 306 8.53 5.49 -9.27
CA THR A 306 7.18 5.02 -9.02
C THR A 306 6.36 6.10 -8.32
N ARG A 307 5.03 5.95 -8.33
CA ARG A 307 4.10 6.74 -7.50
C ARG A 307 3.14 5.86 -6.70
N VAL A 308 3.37 4.55 -6.68
CA VAL A 308 2.57 3.60 -5.91
C VAL A 308 3.48 2.65 -5.15
N PHE A 309 3.20 2.43 -3.87
CA PHE A 309 3.82 1.35 -3.11
C PHE A 309 2.84 0.69 -2.16
N SER A 310 3.11 -0.57 -1.81
CA SER A 310 2.50 -1.25 -0.68
C SER A 310 3.58 -1.65 0.32
N PHE A 311 3.30 -1.45 1.61
CA PHE A 311 4.22 -1.70 2.71
C PHE A 311 3.58 -2.66 3.71
N MET A 312 4.09 -3.88 3.77
CA MET A 312 3.66 -4.91 4.72
C MET A 312 4.58 -4.93 5.93
N LEU A 313 4.12 -4.39 7.06
CA LEU A 313 4.91 -4.40 8.31
C LEU A 313 5.07 -5.83 8.83
N THR A 314 3.96 -6.54 8.96
CA THR A 314 3.91 -7.98 9.27
C THR A 314 2.88 -8.64 8.37
N SER A 315 3.03 -9.95 8.14
CA SER A 315 2.11 -10.71 7.30
C SER A 315 0.72 -10.84 7.96
N PRO A 316 -0.36 -11.03 7.18
CA PRO A 316 -1.66 -11.41 7.73
C PRO A 316 -1.54 -12.60 8.68
N ALA A 317 -2.33 -12.63 9.77
CA ALA A 317 -2.23 -13.62 10.84
C ALA A 317 -0.78 -13.79 11.36
N SER A 318 -0.13 -12.70 11.64
CA SER A 318 1.33 -12.63 11.92
C SER A 318 1.79 -13.60 12.98
N THR A 319 2.77 -14.41 12.64
CA THR A 319 3.51 -15.26 13.59
C THR A 319 4.81 -14.61 14.08
N HIS A 320 5.03 -13.34 13.77
CA HIS A 320 6.22 -12.61 14.23
C HIS A 320 6.25 -12.52 15.75
N ILE A 321 7.40 -12.82 16.34
CA ILE A 321 7.65 -12.72 17.79
C ILE A 321 8.31 -11.38 18.08
N PHE A 322 7.62 -10.53 18.82
CA PHE A 322 8.13 -9.22 19.23
C PHE A 322 9.03 -9.34 20.48
N SER A 323 10.15 -10.03 20.32
CA SER A 323 11.10 -10.30 21.42
C SER A 323 11.68 -9.03 22.04
N ASN A 324 11.80 -7.96 21.27
CA ASN A 324 12.20 -6.64 21.75
C ASN A 324 11.19 -6.00 22.74
N LEU A 325 9.95 -6.48 22.76
CA LEU A 325 8.90 -6.09 23.71
C LEU A 325 8.75 -7.14 24.84
N GLY A 326 9.58 -8.16 24.87
CA GLY A 326 9.46 -9.26 25.84
C GLY A 326 8.31 -10.22 25.57
N VAL A 327 7.68 -10.15 24.41
CA VAL A 327 6.57 -11.03 24.03
C VAL A 327 7.10 -12.43 23.73
N PRO A 328 6.56 -13.49 24.37
CA PRO A 328 7.18 -14.82 24.34
C PRO A 328 6.79 -15.66 23.11
N ASP A 329 5.75 -15.28 22.34
CA ASP A 329 5.20 -16.07 21.25
C ASP A 329 4.76 -15.18 20.07
N GLY A 330 4.38 -15.80 18.96
CA GLY A 330 3.91 -15.09 17.76
C GLY A 330 2.62 -14.30 18.03
N MET A 331 2.50 -13.11 17.43
CA MET A 331 1.41 -12.17 17.66
C MET A 331 0.02 -12.83 17.49
N HIS A 332 -0.17 -13.66 16.47
CA HIS A 332 -1.42 -14.38 16.25
C HIS A 332 -1.82 -15.22 17.48
N LYS A 333 -0.89 -15.99 18.02
CA LYS A 333 -1.14 -16.82 19.19
C LYS A 333 -1.41 -15.98 20.44
N ILE A 334 -0.65 -14.92 20.65
CA ILE A 334 -0.83 -13.96 21.77
C ILE A 334 -2.25 -13.37 21.75
N CYS A 335 -2.78 -13.02 20.57
CA CYS A 335 -4.17 -12.55 20.44
C CYS A 335 -5.17 -13.61 20.93
N HIS A 336 -5.03 -14.88 20.52
CA HIS A 336 -5.95 -15.96 20.90
C HIS A 336 -5.82 -16.40 22.36
N ASP A 337 -4.64 -16.27 22.94
CA ASP A 337 -4.40 -16.60 24.35
C ASP A 337 -4.92 -15.51 25.32
N GLY A 338 -5.38 -14.38 24.80
CA GLY A 338 -5.99 -13.33 25.59
C GLY A 338 -4.98 -12.41 26.30
N PHE A 339 -3.75 -12.31 25.81
CA PHE A 339 -2.71 -11.43 26.32
C PHE A 339 -2.91 -9.98 25.85
N TRP A 340 -3.92 -9.31 26.42
CA TRP A 340 -4.34 -7.98 25.97
C TRP A 340 -3.24 -6.92 26.08
N GLN A 341 -2.44 -6.97 27.14
CA GLN A 341 -1.36 -6.00 27.37
C GLN A 341 -0.29 -6.11 26.28
N GLU A 342 0.10 -7.33 25.93
CA GLU A 342 1.07 -7.61 24.88
C GLU A 342 0.53 -7.17 23.51
N VAL A 343 -0.75 -7.41 23.24
CA VAL A 343 -1.39 -6.94 21.99
C VAL A 343 -1.42 -5.41 21.95
N ARG A 344 -1.70 -4.75 23.06
CA ARG A 344 -1.63 -3.28 23.19
C ARG A 344 -0.21 -2.78 22.88
N ASP A 345 0.81 -3.37 23.49
CA ASP A 345 2.22 -2.96 23.34
C ASP A 345 2.71 -3.21 21.91
N ILE A 346 2.30 -4.33 21.30
CA ILE A 346 2.59 -4.61 19.88
C ILE A 346 1.89 -3.59 18.96
N THR A 347 0.63 -3.25 19.23
CA THR A 347 -0.09 -2.27 18.41
C THR A 347 0.55 -0.89 18.50
N GLU A 348 0.99 -0.47 19.67
CA GLU A 348 1.75 0.77 19.84
C GLU A 348 3.05 0.74 19.03
N TYR A 349 3.80 -0.36 19.08
CA TYR A 349 5.02 -0.55 18.30
C TYR A 349 4.74 -0.52 16.78
N GLN A 350 3.63 -1.10 16.33
CA GLN A 350 3.22 -1.03 14.92
C GLN A 350 2.90 0.42 14.49
N MET A 351 2.30 1.23 15.37
CA MET A 351 2.07 2.65 15.09
C MET A 351 3.36 3.47 15.14
N GLN A 352 4.33 3.11 15.98
CA GLN A 352 5.68 3.69 15.93
C GLN A 352 6.39 3.35 14.62
N ALA A 353 6.24 2.12 14.12
CA ALA A 353 6.75 1.74 12.81
C ALA A 353 6.06 2.52 11.68
N PHE A 354 4.75 2.73 11.76
CA PHE A 354 4.03 3.57 10.80
C PHE A 354 4.52 5.03 10.84
N ALA A 355 4.70 5.59 12.02
CA ALA A 355 5.30 6.92 12.19
C ALA A 355 6.70 7.00 11.56
N ARG A 356 7.52 5.95 11.72
CA ARG A 356 8.86 5.87 11.10
C ARG A 356 8.77 5.79 9.57
N LEU A 357 7.76 5.10 9.02
CA LEU A 357 7.50 5.13 7.58
C LEU A 357 7.17 6.55 7.10
N LEU A 358 6.32 7.28 7.83
CA LEU A 358 5.88 8.61 7.42
C LEU A 358 6.99 9.67 7.48
N GLN A 359 8.04 9.45 8.28
CA GLN A 359 9.07 10.45 8.57
C GLN A 359 9.73 11.05 7.31
N PRO A 360 10.30 10.28 6.36
CA PRO A 360 10.93 10.85 5.17
C PRO A 360 9.92 11.52 4.21
N PHE A 361 8.66 11.09 4.24
CA PHE A 361 7.60 11.70 3.44
C PHE A 361 7.09 13.04 4.04
N ASN A 362 7.37 13.29 5.32
CA ASN A 362 7.02 14.55 6.01
C ASN A 362 8.20 15.53 6.09
N THR A 363 9.32 15.22 5.43
CA THR A 363 10.48 16.12 5.37
C THR A 363 10.22 17.21 4.33
N PRO A 364 10.22 18.51 4.73
CA PRO A 364 10.00 19.60 3.80
C PRO A 364 11.11 19.70 2.76
N ASP A 365 10.73 19.97 1.53
CA ASP A 365 11.67 20.37 0.48
C ASP A 365 12.04 21.86 0.64
N PRO A 366 12.94 22.42 -0.20
CA PRO A 366 13.31 23.83 -0.12
C PRO A 366 12.16 24.83 -0.31
N SER A 367 11.03 24.40 -0.88
CA SER A 367 9.80 25.22 -0.97
C SER A 367 8.96 25.18 0.31
N GLY A 368 9.29 24.28 1.24
CA GLY A 368 8.52 24.03 2.45
C GLY A 368 7.42 22.97 2.28
N GLU A 369 7.27 22.39 1.08
CA GLU A 369 6.28 21.36 0.78
C GLU A 369 6.84 19.97 1.13
N THR A 370 5.98 19.09 1.63
CA THR A 370 6.34 17.70 1.94
C THR A 370 5.76 16.73 0.90
N LEU A 371 6.31 15.52 0.81
CA LEU A 371 5.68 14.47 0.00
C LEU A 371 4.26 14.17 0.49
N LEU A 372 4.00 14.24 1.81
CA LEU A 372 2.66 14.03 2.37
C LEU A 372 1.63 15.08 1.92
N ASP A 373 2.04 16.28 1.53
CA ASP A 373 1.08 17.29 1.05
C ASP A 373 0.46 16.86 -0.28
N ARG A 374 1.23 16.21 -1.14
CA ARG A 374 0.75 15.73 -2.45
C ARG A 374 0.30 14.28 -2.48
N GLY A 375 0.71 13.46 -1.52
CA GLY A 375 0.43 12.02 -1.50
C GLY A 375 -0.65 11.62 -0.52
N LEU A 376 -1.00 10.35 -0.58
CA LEU A 376 -1.88 9.68 0.37
C LEU A 376 -1.29 8.33 0.74
N ILE A 377 -1.04 8.12 2.03
CA ILE A 377 -0.69 6.81 2.58
C ILE A 377 -1.89 6.31 3.38
N TYR A 378 -2.47 5.20 2.93
CA TYR A 378 -3.64 4.53 3.49
C TYR A 378 -3.17 3.40 4.39
N GLY A 379 -3.37 3.54 5.70
CA GLY A 379 -3.05 2.52 6.70
C GLY A 379 -4.27 1.73 7.10
N THR A 380 -4.16 0.39 7.16
CA THR A 380 -5.26 -0.50 7.59
C THR A 380 -4.74 -1.86 8.07
N SER A 381 -5.64 -2.67 8.59
CA SER A 381 -5.40 -4.05 9.05
C SER A 381 -6.48 -5.00 8.54
N GLU A 382 -6.34 -6.30 8.84
CA GLU A 382 -7.35 -7.31 8.50
C GLU A 382 -8.52 -7.38 9.48
N TYR A 383 -8.36 -6.80 10.67
CA TYR A 383 -9.37 -6.84 11.75
C TYR A 383 -9.58 -5.49 12.41
N GLY A 384 -10.71 -5.36 13.11
CA GLY A 384 -10.82 -4.47 14.25
C GLY A 384 -10.03 -5.02 15.43
N GLU A 385 -10.23 -6.31 15.78
CA GLU A 385 -9.45 -6.99 16.82
C GLU A 385 -9.21 -8.47 16.50
N GLY A 386 -8.07 -9.00 16.95
CA GLY A 386 -7.62 -10.34 16.57
C GLY A 386 -8.08 -11.48 17.48
N TRP A 387 -8.57 -11.24 18.70
CA TRP A 387 -8.93 -12.30 19.64
C TRP A 387 -10.08 -13.17 19.12
N LYS A 388 -11.14 -12.54 18.63
CA LYS A 388 -12.33 -13.21 18.08
C LYS A 388 -12.45 -13.05 16.56
N HIS A 389 -11.41 -12.54 15.91
CA HIS A 389 -11.43 -12.25 14.48
C HIS A 389 -12.55 -11.28 14.09
N SER A 390 -12.77 -10.24 14.92
CA SER A 390 -13.79 -9.25 14.64
C SER A 390 -13.41 -8.37 13.47
N VAL A 391 -14.21 -8.37 12.44
CA VAL A 391 -14.08 -7.46 11.29
C VAL A 391 -14.84 -6.14 11.50
N LYS A 392 -15.47 -5.96 12.66
CA LYS A 392 -16.06 -4.67 13.07
C LYS A 392 -14.96 -3.70 13.50
N GLU A 393 -15.23 -2.42 13.35
CA GLU A 393 -14.27 -1.38 13.72
C GLU A 393 -12.91 -1.52 13.02
N LEU A 394 -12.91 -1.92 11.76
CA LEU A 394 -11.68 -1.99 10.96
C LEU A 394 -10.96 -0.63 10.99
N PRO A 395 -9.69 -0.59 11.43
CA PRO A 395 -8.96 0.66 11.55
C PRO A 395 -8.57 1.19 10.17
N VAL A 396 -8.79 2.49 9.95
CA VAL A 396 -8.29 3.19 8.77
C VAL A 396 -7.61 4.49 9.19
N VAL A 397 -6.39 4.67 8.73
CA VAL A 397 -5.59 5.88 8.92
C VAL A 397 -5.21 6.45 7.56
N LEU A 398 -5.45 7.74 7.36
CA LEU A 398 -5.13 8.47 6.14
C LEU A 398 -4.05 9.51 6.44
N ALA A 399 -2.84 9.28 5.97
CA ALA A 399 -1.72 10.20 6.11
C ALA A 399 -1.44 10.90 4.77
N GLY A 400 -1.48 12.22 4.78
CA GLY A 400 -1.25 13.04 3.59
C GLY A 400 -2.48 13.81 3.12
N GLY A 401 -2.25 14.76 2.22
CA GLY A 401 -3.27 15.71 1.75
C GLY A 401 -3.77 15.47 0.34
N ALA A 402 -3.15 14.58 -0.43
CA ALA A 402 -3.48 14.29 -1.84
C ALA A 402 -3.68 15.58 -2.67
N ASN A 403 -2.71 16.49 -2.64
CA ASN A 403 -2.80 17.83 -3.27
C ASN A 403 -3.99 18.66 -2.75
N GLY A 404 -4.27 18.61 -1.45
CA GLY A 404 -5.36 19.39 -0.81
C GLY A 404 -6.75 18.78 -0.99
N ARG A 405 -6.87 17.55 -1.46
CA ARG A 405 -8.17 16.87 -1.63
C ARG A 405 -8.58 16.02 -0.43
N ILE A 406 -7.69 15.83 0.53
CA ILE A 406 -7.96 15.15 1.81
C ILE A 406 -7.82 16.15 2.94
N ALA A 407 -8.85 16.24 3.78
CA ALA A 407 -8.78 16.94 5.06
C ALA A 407 -7.83 16.16 5.99
N ARG A 408 -6.81 16.85 6.52
CA ARG A 408 -5.85 16.27 7.47
C ARG A 408 -6.28 16.58 8.90
N GLY A 409 -5.94 15.70 9.84
CA GLY A 409 -6.25 15.88 11.25
C GLY A 409 -7.75 15.81 11.57
N VAL A 410 -8.48 14.95 10.88
CA VAL A 410 -9.91 14.73 11.08
C VAL A 410 -10.15 13.32 11.62
N HIS A 411 -10.95 13.21 12.67
CA HIS A 411 -11.53 11.93 13.06
C HIS A 411 -12.97 11.84 12.53
N ALA A 412 -13.21 10.91 11.61
CA ALA A 412 -14.55 10.59 11.10
C ALA A 412 -15.05 9.28 11.74
N ARG A 413 -16.27 9.31 12.29
CA ARG A 413 -16.92 8.13 12.85
C ARG A 413 -18.04 7.67 11.93
N GLU A 414 -17.93 6.44 11.42
CA GLU A 414 -18.86 5.81 10.48
C GLU A 414 -19.43 4.51 11.12
N ALA A 415 -20.20 4.64 12.19
CA ALA A 415 -20.69 3.48 12.96
C ALA A 415 -21.47 2.48 12.09
N GLY A 416 -20.93 1.26 11.91
CA GLY A 416 -21.45 0.25 10.98
C GLY A 416 -21.28 0.64 9.51
N GLY A 417 -20.36 1.57 9.22
CA GLY A 417 -20.12 2.06 7.87
C GLY A 417 -19.38 1.05 6.99
N ASN A 418 -19.66 1.10 5.69
CA ASN A 418 -19.00 0.24 4.71
C ASN A 418 -17.53 0.66 4.51
N LEU A 419 -16.60 -0.29 4.71
CA LEU A 419 -15.17 -0.07 4.49
C LEU A 419 -14.85 0.45 3.08
N ALA A 420 -15.61 0.06 2.07
CA ALA A 420 -15.45 0.52 0.69
C ALA A 420 -15.59 2.04 0.53
N LYS A 421 -16.24 2.76 1.47
CA LYS A 421 -16.27 4.22 1.49
C LYS A 421 -14.86 4.82 1.64
N ALA A 422 -14.04 4.27 2.53
CA ALA A 422 -12.67 4.75 2.73
C ALA A 422 -11.80 4.50 1.49
N GLN A 423 -11.96 3.34 0.86
CA GLN A 423 -11.27 3.00 -0.38
C GLN A 423 -11.70 3.91 -1.54
N LEU A 424 -13.00 4.17 -1.69
CA LEU A 424 -13.52 5.12 -2.68
C LEU A 424 -13.02 6.55 -2.42
N THR A 425 -12.98 6.95 -1.14
CA THR A 425 -12.41 8.26 -0.73
C THR A 425 -10.96 8.39 -1.20
N ALA A 426 -10.13 7.36 -0.99
CA ALA A 426 -8.74 7.34 -1.44
C ALA A 426 -8.62 7.46 -2.96
N LEU A 427 -9.42 6.71 -3.72
CA LEU A 427 -9.42 6.75 -5.19
C LEU A 427 -9.79 8.13 -5.73
N GLN A 428 -10.86 8.73 -5.20
CA GLN A 428 -11.31 10.07 -5.63
C GLN A 428 -10.36 11.17 -5.21
N ALA A 429 -9.75 11.07 -4.03
CA ALA A 429 -8.73 12.00 -3.57
C ALA A 429 -7.50 12.03 -4.49
N LEU A 430 -7.12 10.90 -5.07
CA LEU A 430 -6.05 10.80 -6.06
C LEU A 430 -6.46 11.31 -7.45
N GLY A 431 -7.69 11.79 -7.61
CA GLY A 431 -8.20 12.32 -8.88
C GLY A 431 -8.70 11.26 -9.85
N LEU A 432 -8.92 10.03 -9.38
CA LEU A 432 -9.43 8.96 -10.21
C LEU A 432 -10.97 8.99 -10.30
N SER A 433 -11.50 8.75 -11.50
CA SER A 433 -12.92 8.94 -11.81
C SER A 433 -13.81 7.76 -11.40
N TYR A 434 -13.58 7.19 -10.22
CA TYR A 434 -14.43 6.12 -9.67
C TYR A 434 -15.70 6.71 -9.08
N GLN A 435 -16.87 6.33 -9.63
CA GLN A 435 -18.18 6.74 -9.12
C GLN A 435 -18.69 5.83 -8.00
N ASN A 436 -18.18 4.63 -7.91
CA ASN A 436 -18.49 3.64 -6.88
C ASN A 436 -17.29 2.71 -6.67
N PHE A 437 -17.29 2.03 -5.53
CA PHE A 437 -16.31 1.01 -5.19
C PHE A 437 -16.93 -0.05 -4.29
N GLY A 438 -16.24 -1.20 -4.15
CA GLY A 438 -16.73 -2.38 -3.46
C GLY A 438 -17.47 -3.32 -4.41
N PHE A 439 -17.52 -4.59 -4.03
CA PHE A 439 -18.03 -5.67 -4.88
C PHE A 439 -18.90 -6.62 -4.06
N ASN A 440 -19.69 -7.44 -4.73
CA ASN A 440 -20.46 -8.53 -4.11
C ASN A 440 -21.26 -8.12 -2.86
N GLY A 441 -22.04 -7.03 -2.97
CA GLY A 441 -22.87 -6.51 -1.88
C GLY A 441 -22.23 -5.38 -1.07
N ALA A 442 -20.93 -5.16 -1.19
CA ALA A 442 -20.21 -4.06 -0.53
C ALA A 442 -20.14 -2.78 -1.38
N GLN A 443 -20.90 -2.67 -2.47
CA GLN A 443 -20.88 -1.49 -3.34
C GLN A 443 -21.31 -0.23 -2.58
N THR A 444 -20.57 0.86 -2.81
CA THR A 444 -20.93 2.19 -2.32
C THR A 444 -20.57 3.25 -3.35
N SER A 445 -21.39 4.29 -3.44
CA SER A 445 -21.10 5.54 -4.17
C SER A 445 -20.82 6.71 -3.21
N SER A 446 -20.78 6.43 -1.91
CA SER A 446 -20.53 7.45 -0.88
C SER A 446 -19.08 7.38 -0.39
N THR A 447 -18.47 8.52 -0.19
CA THR A 447 -17.16 8.69 0.45
C THR A 447 -17.32 8.92 1.96
N ILE A 448 -16.20 8.98 2.68
CA ILE A 448 -16.19 9.34 4.10
C ILE A 448 -16.49 10.83 4.25
N SER A 449 -17.55 11.14 5.01
CA SER A 449 -17.97 12.51 5.25
C SER A 449 -16.90 13.32 5.97
N GLY A 450 -16.63 14.54 5.47
CA GLY A 450 -15.66 15.47 6.06
C GLY A 450 -14.18 15.10 5.85
N ILE A 451 -13.89 14.06 5.08
CA ILE A 451 -12.51 13.68 4.71
C ILE A 451 -12.17 14.10 3.28
N LEU A 452 -13.01 13.81 2.31
CA LEU A 452 -12.83 14.29 0.93
C LEU A 452 -13.30 15.74 0.83
N LEU A 453 -12.43 16.63 0.26
CA LEU A 453 -12.66 18.08 0.12
C LEU A 453 -13.13 18.44 -1.29
#